data_36d65bf61f17292f4830bed68b3e924c
#
_entry.id   36d65bf61f17292f4830bed68b3e924c
#
_cell.length_a   1.000
_cell.length_b   1.000
_cell.length_c   1.000
_cell.angle_alpha   90.00
_cell.angle_beta   90.00
_cell.angle_gamma   90.00
#
_symmetry.space_group_name_H-M   'P 1'
#
loop_
_entity.id
_entity.type
_entity.pdbx_description
1 polymer ?
#
loop_
_entity_poly.entity_id
_entity_poly.type
_entity_poly.pdbx_seq_one_letter_code
_entity_poly.pdbx_strand_id
1 'polypeptide(L)'
;MKYKVADFIIEIIIPEHLEYDALLPSFTPFKYIGGEQEETICCFDATHETLTEKLEERILLDEATNESGIVKVWALKEGYLIESKYNSTTGAHAMVADKGFRMIKAAIIWTDMYVGQILSTMIRIAFSQAILPHKGINIHASAISHNGKAYLFMGKSGTGKSTHAALWLEHIEDTELINDDNPAVRVIEEKTLIYGTPWSGKTQCYKNICRPLGGI
;
A
#
# COMPACT_ATOMS: atom_id res chain seq x y z
N MET A 1 6.56 -14.68 1.45
CA MET A 1 5.90 -14.31 2.73
C MET A 1 4.52 -13.75 2.44
N LYS A 2 3.50 -14.24 3.19
CA LYS A 2 2.12 -13.75 3.03
C LYS A 2 1.77 -12.73 4.12
N TYR A 3 0.95 -11.75 3.74
CA TYR A 3 0.43 -10.71 4.63
C TYR A 3 -1.08 -10.57 4.44
N LYS A 4 -1.81 -10.31 5.52
CA LYS A 4 -3.25 -10.05 5.50
C LYS A 4 -3.50 -8.56 5.77
N VAL A 5 -3.85 -7.83 4.72
CA VAL A 5 -4.11 -6.38 4.76
C VAL A 5 -5.55 -6.13 4.34
N ALA A 6 -6.33 -5.48 5.19
CA ALA A 6 -7.77 -5.24 4.97
C ALA A 6 -8.54 -6.53 4.59
N ASP A 7 -8.24 -7.64 5.27
CA ASP A 7 -8.75 -9.00 4.99
C ASP A 7 -8.42 -9.56 3.59
N PHE A 8 -7.51 -8.95 2.86
CA PHE A 8 -6.95 -9.48 1.64
C PHE A 8 -5.59 -10.11 1.89
N ILE A 9 -5.35 -11.27 1.30
CA ILE A 9 -4.04 -11.93 1.33
C ILE A 9 -3.22 -11.48 0.14
N ILE A 10 -2.05 -10.94 0.42
CA ILE A 10 -1.03 -10.61 -0.55
C ILE A 10 0.21 -11.44 -0.29
N GLU A 11 0.91 -11.83 -1.33
CA GLU A 11 2.20 -12.50 -1.25
C GLU A 11 3.30 -11.58 -1.75
N ILE A 12 4.37 -11.46 -0.97
CA ILE A 12 5.55 -10.70 -1.32
C ILE A 12 6.72 -11.68 -1.34
N ILE A 13 7.46 -11.72 -2.46
CA ILE A 13 8.63 -12.56 -2.64
C ILE A 13 9.84 -11.65 -2.87
N ILE A 14 10.85 -11.79 -2.03
CA ILE A 14 12.15 -11.11 -2.15
C ILE A 14 13.27 -12.14 -2.23
N PRO A 15 14.48 -11.79 -2.68
CA PRO A 15 15.64 -12.69 -2.65
C PRO A 15 15.88 -13.29 -1.27
N GLU A 16 16.23 -14.57 -1.22
CA GLU A 16 16.36 -15.37 0.02
C GLU A 16 17.36 -14.81 1.04
N HIS A 17 18.38 -14.09 0.57
CA HIS A 17 19.41 -13.50 1.43
C HIS A 17 18.97 -12.19 2.12
N LEU A 18 17.75 -11.71 1.86
CA LEU A 18 17.22 -10.48 2.42
C LEU A 18 16.15 -10.74 3.50
N GLU A 19 16.12 -9.86 4.49
CA GLU A 19 15.22 -9.99 5.63
C GLU A 19 13.99 -9.09 5.47
N TYR A 20 12.78 -9.71 5.47
CA TYR A 20 11.51 -9.00 5.31
C TYR A 20 11.30 -7.91 6.36
N ASP A 21 11.61 -8.18 7.63
CA ASP A 21 11.37 -7.21 8.71
C ASP A 21 12.33 -6.01 8.67
N ALA A 22 13.50 -6.18 8.07
CA ALA A 22 14.43 -5.07 7.84
C ALA A 22 13.98 -4.16 6.70
N LEU A 23 13.42 -4.75 5.64
CA LEU A 23 12.95 -4.01 4.45
C LEU A 23 11.56 -3.42 4.63
N LEU A 24 10.67 -4.13 5.30
CA LEU A 24 9.24 -3.83 5.44
C LEU A 24 8.79 -3.92 6.90
N PRO A 25 9.38 -3.14 7.83
CA PRO A 25 9.05 -3.24 9.26
C PRO A 25 7.58 -2.92 9.56
N SER A 26 6.96 -2.04 8.78
CA SER A 26 5.54 -1.68 8.91
C SER A 26 4.57 -2.84 8.58
N PHE A 27 5.03 -3.87 7.89
CA PHE A 27 4.23 -5.04 7.52
C PHE A 27 4.21 -6.12 8.62
N THR A 28 5.06 -6.02 9.64
CA THR A 28 5.14 -7.02 10.71
C THR A 28 3.78 -7.33 11.37
N PRO A 29 2.92 -6.35 11.72
CA PRO A 29 1.61 -6.63 12.30
C PRO A 29 0.61 -7.30 11.33
N PHE A 30 0.93 -7.36 10.06
CA PHE A 30 0.09 -7.91 9.00
C PHE A 30 0.54 -9.29 8.53
N LYS A 31 1.61 -9.86 9.11
CA LYS A 31 2.08 -11.21 8.77
C LYS A 31 0.96 -12.21 8.89
N TYR A 32 0.81 -13.05 7.86
CA TYR A 32 -0.21 -14.07 7.80
C TYR A 32 0.41 -15.47 7.87
N ILE A 33 -0.03 -16.23 8.88
CA ILE A 33 0.40 -17.62 9.16
C ILE A 33 -0.84 -18.53 9.01
N GLY A 34 -1.60 -18.37 7.93
CA GLY A 34 -2.80 -19.17 7.67
C GLY A 34 -2.55 -20.32 6.70
N GLY A 35 -3.58 -21.14 6.48
CA GLY A 35 -3.52 -22.28 5.58
C GLY A 35 -3.41 -21.92 4.10
N GLU A 36 -2.99 -22.89 3.29
CA GLU A 36 -2.80 -22.74 1.83
C GLU A 36 -4.09 -22.48 1.04
N GLN A 37 -5.25 -22.60 1.66
CA GLN A 37 -6.57 -22.54 1.00
C GLN A 37 -7.13 -21.12 0.80
N GLU A 38 -6.53 -20.08 1.41
CA GLU A 38 -7.03 -18.72 1.20
C GLU A 38 -6.44 -18.10 -0.08
N GLU A 39 -7.32 -17.52 -0.91
CA GLU A 39 -6.94 -16.93 -2.20
C GLU A 39 -6.06 -15.70 -1.99
N THR A 40 -4.88 -15.73 -2.62
CA THR A 40 -3.97 -14.58 -2.72
C THR A 40 -4.45 -13.69 -3.86
N ILE A 41 -4.82 -12.45 -3.55
CA ILE A 41 -5.32 -11.51 -4.56
C ILE A 41 -4.21 -10.85 -5.36
N CYS A 42 -2.99 -10.80 -4.81
CA CYS A 42 -1.84 -10.13 -5.41
C CYS A 42 -0.56 -10.85 -5.00
N CYS A 43 0.25 -11.24 -5.99
CA CYS A 43 1.60 -11.78 -5.81
C CYS A 43 2.62 -10.77 -6.36
N PHE A 44 3.44 -10.21 -5.46
CA PHE A 44 4.51 -9.26 -5.78
C PHE A 44 5.85 -9.99 -5.72
N ASP A 45 6.38 -10.38 -6.87
CA ASP A 45 7.67 -11.09 -6.99
C ASP A 45 8.78 -10.12 -7.36
N ALA A 46 9.65 -9.83 -6.38
CA ALA A 46 10.81 -8.95 -6.51
C ALA A 46 12.14 -9.72 -6.67
N THR A 47 12.10 -10.97 -7.10
CA THR A 47 13.31 -11.76 -7.35
C THR A 47 13.93 -11.55 -8.73
N HIS A 48 13.31 -10.74 -9.57
CA HIS A 48 13.75 -10.49 -10.94
C HIS A 48 14.90 -9.47 -10.98
N GLU A 49 16.01 -9.81 -11.67
CA GLU A 49 17.09 -8.85 -11.91
C GLU A 49 16.74 -7.85 -13.02
N THR A 50 15.99 -8.31 -14.01
CA THR A 50 15.53 -7.50 -15.16
C THR A 50 14.12 -7.90 -15.57
N LEU A 51 13.39 -6.97 -16.15
CA LEU A 51 12.08 -7.22 -16.73
C LEU A 51 12.25 -7.48 -18.23
N THR A 52 11.71 -8.61 -18.70
CA THR A 52 11.86 -9.10 -20.08
C THR A 52 10.67 -8.81 -20.98
N GLU A 53 9.65 -8.14 -20.45
CA GLU A 53 8.46 -7.74 -21.18
C GLU A 53 8.80 -6.76 -22.32
N LYS A 54 8.08 -6.84 -23.43
CA LYS A 54 8.23 -5.92 -24.55
C LYS A 54 7.76 -4.52 -24.15
N LEU A 55 8.72 -3.67 -23.79
CA LEU A 55 8.48 -2.29 -23.34
C LEU A 55 8.41 -1.28 -24.50
N GLU A 56 8.53 -1.75 -25.75
CA GLU A 56 8.68 -0.89 -26.95
C GLU A 56 7.39 -0.13 -27.30
N GLU A 57 6.21 -0.71 -27.00
CA GLU A 57 4.89 -0.13 -27.29
C GLU A 57 4.19 0.37 -26.02
N ARG A 58 4.92 1.18 -25.20
CA ARG A 58 4.35 1.71 -23.97
C ARG A 58 3.78 3.12 -24.15
N ILE A 59 2.64 3.40 -23.49
CA ILE A 59 2.00 4.72 -23.47
C ILE A 59 2.07 5.27 -22.05
N LEU A 60 2.67 6.45 -21.87
CA LEU A 60 2.71 7.11 -20.56
C LEU A 60 1.27 7.49 -20.16
N LEU A 61 0.84 7.00 -19.01
CA LEU A 61 -0.47 7.32 -18.43
C LEU A 61 -0.37 8.42 -17.39
N ASP A 62 0.66 8.38 -16.54
CA ASP A 62 0.83 9.33 -15.43
C ASP A 62 2.30 9.46 -15.03
N GLU A 63 2.66 10.65 -14.55
CA GLU A 63 3.94 10.94 -13.92
C GLU A 63 3.70 11.82 -12.70
N ALA A 64 4.02 11.33 -11.51
CA ALA A 64 3.86 12.03 -10.27
C ALA A 64 5.19 12.18 -9.52
N THR A 65 5.40 13.36 -8.95
CA THR A 65 6.50 13.63 -8.00
C THR A 65 5.90 14.04 -6.67
N ASN A 66 6.25 13.30 -5.63
CA ASN A 66 5.77 13.55 -4.27
C ASN A 66 6.84 13.19 -3.24
N GLU A 67 6.49 13.20 -1.96
CA GLU A 67 7.40 12.87 -0.84
C GLU A 67 7.95 11.44 -0.92
N SER A 68 7.26 10.52 -1.60
CA SER A 68 7.70 9.13 -1.82
C SER A 68 8.61 8.97 -3.04
N GLY A 69 8.87 10.04 -3.80
CA GLY A 69 9.73 10.04 -4.97
C GLY A 69 9.01 10.34 -6.29
N ILE A 70 9.59 9.87 -7.37
CA ILE A 70 9.09 10.05 -8.74
C ILE A 70 8.55 8.70 -9.20
N VAL A 71 7.27 8.69 -9.59
CA VAL A 71 6.60 7.49 -10.09
C VAL A 71 6.08 7.77 -11.51
N LYS A 72 6.37 6.86 -12.43
CA LYS A 72 5.82 6.86 -13.79
C LYS A 72 5.00 5.61 -14.02
N VAL A 73 3.83 5.77 -14.60
CA VAL A 73 2.92 4.68 -14.94
C VAL A 73 2.72 4.64 -16.46
N TRP A 74 2.98 3.48 -17.03
CA TRP A 74 2.86 3.23 -18.46
C TRP A 74 1.85 2.13 -18.73
N ALA A 75 0.97 2.32 -19.71
CA ALA A 75 0.17 1.23 -20.25
C ALA A 75 1.04 0.36 -21.16
N LEU A 76 0.90 -0.95 -21.00
CA LEU A 76 1.39 -1.98 -21.91
C LEU A 76 0.19 -2.68 -22.57
N LYS A 77 0.43 -3.45 -23.61
CA LYS A 77 -0.64 -4.25 -24.27
C LYS A 77 -1.36 -5.18 -23.27
N GLU A 78 -0.63 -5.84 -22.39
CA GLU A 78 -1.16 -6.86 -21.46
C GLU A 78 -1.06 -6.47 -19.98
N GLY A 79 -0.89 -5.18 -19.68
CA GLY A 79 -0.79 -4.74 -18.29
C GLY A 79 -0.20 -3.34 -18.15
N TYR A 80 0.61 -3.17 -17.12
CA TYR A 80 1.20 -1.88 -16.77
C TYR A 80 2.68 -2.05 -16.41
N LEU A 81 3.49 -1.05 -16.78
CA LEU A 81 4.83 -0.85 -16.23
C LEU A 81 4.78 0.34 -15.27
N ILE A 82 5.31 0.17 -14.08
CA ILE A 82 5.50 1.22 -13.10
C ILE A 82 6.98 1.36 -12.81
N GLU A 83 7.52 2.55 -13.03
CA GLU A 83 8.89 2.93 -12.67
C GLU A 83 8.84 3.84 -11.45
N SER A 84 9.68 3.57 -10.46
CA SER A 84 9.76 4.36 -9.23
C SER A 84 11.21 4.62 -8.85
N LYS A 85 11.51 5.85 -8.43
CA LYS A 85 12.80 6.23 -7.87
C LYS A 85 12.61 7.28 -6.77
N TYR A 86 13.46 7.26 -5.75
CA TYR A 86 13.32 8.17 -4.62
C TYR A 86 13.53 9.63 -5.04
N ASN A 87 14.52 9.89 -5.89
CA ASN A 87 14.78 11.22 -6.44
C ASN A 87 15.40 11.13 -7.85
N SER A 88 15.76 12.29 -8.43
CA SER A 88 16.32 12.34 -9.79
C SER A 88 17.70 11.71 -9.94
N THR A 89 18.43 11.49 -8.84
CA THR A 89 19.80 10.96 -8.85
C THR A 89 19.88 9.46 -8.55
N THR A 90 18.80 8.85 -8.03
CA THR A 90 18.74 7.41 -7.78
C THR A 90 18.36 6.63 -9.04
N GLY A 91 18.72 5.35 -9.08
CA GLY A 91 18.25 4.42 -10.11
C GLY A 91 16.74 4.27 -10.11
N ALA A 92 16.17 3.88 -11.22
CA ALA A 92 14.75 3.55 -11.32
C ALA A 92 14.54 2.07 -11.01
N HIS A 93 13.68 1.79 -10.03
CA HIS A 93 13.12 0.48 -9.79
C HIS A 93 11.91 0.31 -10.71
N ALA A 94 11.65 -0.90 -11.16
CA ALA A 94 10.54 -1.13 -12.09
C ALA A 94 9.73 -2.34 -11.69
N MET A 95 8.42 -2.30 -11.95
CA MET A 95 7.55 -3.46 -11.86
C MET A 95 6.62 -3.52 -13.06
N VAL A 96 6.34 -4.73 -13.52
CA VAL A 96 5.30 -5.03 -14.51
C VAL A 96 4.18 -5.80 -13.82
N ALA A 97 2.96 -5.34 -14.01
CA ALA A 97 1.75 -5.96 -13.49
C ALA A 97 0.83 -6.36 -14.66
N ASP A 98 0.10 -7.45 -14.50
CA ASP A 98 -1.04 -7.77 -15.35
C ASP A 98 -2.17 -6.73 -15.20
N LYS A 99 -3.20 -6.76 -16.03
CA LYS A 99 -4.33 -5.82 -16.03
C LYS A 99 -5.09 -5.80 -14.70
N GLY A 100 -5.05 -6.89 -13.94
CA GLY A 100 -5.74 -7.03 -12.65
C GLY A 100 -4.84 -6.83 -11.44
N PHE A 101 -3.56 -6.56 -11.63
CA PHE A 101 -2.55 -6.50 -10.57
C PHE A 101 -2.53 -7.75 -9.68
N ARG A 102 -2.82 -8.92 -10.26
CA ARG A 102 -2.75 -10.20 -9.56
C ARG A 102 -1.33 -10.75 -9.52
N MET A 103 -0.59 -10.58 -10.63
CA MET A 103 0.79 -11.01 -10.78
C MET A 103 1.67 -9.83 -11.11
N ILE A 104 2.62 -9.56 -10.24
CA ILE A 104 3.58 -8.47 -10.39
C ILE A 104 4.99 -9.05 -10.39
N LYS A 105 5.79 -8.68 -11.38
CA LYS A 105 7.23 -8.93 -11.42
C LYS A 105 7.94 -7.60 -11.20
N ALA A 106 8.86 -7.55 -10.25
CA ALA A 106 9.60 -6.34 -9.95
C ALA A 106 11.11 -6.57 -10.04
N ALA A 107 11.80 -5.62 -10.67
CA ALA A 107 13.25 -5.51 -10.70
C ALA A 107 13.67 -4.38 -9.74
N ILE A 108 14.29 -4.75 -8.63
CA ILE A 108 14.63 -3.86 -7.53
C ILE A 108 16.14 -3.69 -7.45
N ILE A 109 16.60 -2.45 -7.30
CA ILE A 109 18.01 -2.13 -7.04
C ILE A 109 18.24 -2.27 -5.54
N TRP A 110 18.64 -3.45 -5.10
CA TRP A 110 18.77 -3.80 -3.67
C TRP A 110 19.86 -3.02 -2.93
N THR A 111 20.80 -2.40 -3.67
CA THR A 111 21.85 -1.53 -3.11
C THR A 111 21.41 -0.09 -2.92
N ASP A 112 20.21 0.28 -3.31
CA ASP A 112 19.66 1.63 -3.10
C ASP A 112 19.40 1.86 -1.60
N MET A 113 19.88 2.98 -1.07
CA MET A 113 19.71 3.33 0.35
C MET A 113 18.24 3.57 0.74
N TYR A 114 17.36 3.82 -0.22
CA TYR A 114 15.92 4.03 -0.03
C TYR A 114 15.08 2.81 -0.42
N VAL A 115 15.71 1.66 -0.62
CA VAL A 115 15.06 0.45 -1.18
C VAL A 115 13.82 0.03 -0.40
N GLY A 116 13.82 0.10 0.93
CA GLY A 116 12.65 -0.26 1.74
C GLY A 116 11.44 0.66 1.51
N GLN A 117 11.67 1.97 1.37
CA GLN A 117 10.62 2.95 1.08
C GLN A 117 10.05 2.79 -0.33
N ILE A 118 10.93 2.56 -1.31
CA ILE A 118 10.53 2.33 -2.70
C ILE A 118 9.75 1.03 -2.82
N LEU A 119 10.26 -0.06 -2.23
CA LEU A 119 9.58 -1.36 -2.21
C LEU A 119 8.19 -1.24 -1.58
N SER A 120 8.08 -0.60 -0.42
CA SER A 120 6.81 -0.34 0.26
C SER A 120 5.85 0.47 -0.62
N THR A 121 6.35 1.50 -1.32
CA THR A 121 5.55 2.32 -2.25
C THR A 121 5.05 1.51 -3.44
N MET A 122 5.89 0.68 -4.05
CA MET A 122 5.51 -0.17 -5.18
C MET A 122 4.47 -1.21 -4.76
N ILE A 123 4.63 -1.84 -3.59
CA ILE A 123 3.63 -2.76 -3.04
C ILE A 123 2.32 -2.03 -2.75
N ARG A 124 2.33 -0.79 -2.23
CA ARG A 124 1.14 0.02 -2.03
C ARG A 124 0.39 0.28 -3.34
N ILE A 125 1.10 0.65 -4.40
CA ILE A 125 0.50 0.86 -5.72
C ILE A 125 -0.16 -0.44 -6.22
N ALA A 126 0.56 -1.56 -6.16
CA ALA A 126 0.05 -2.86 -6.57
C ALA A 126 -1.20 -3.26 -5.77
N PHE A 127 -1.14 -3.18 -4.44
CA PHE A 127 -2.26 -3.49 -3.54
C PHE A 127 -3.48 -2.60 -3.83
N SER A 128 -3.27 -1.28 -3.97
CA SER A 128 -4.37 -0.33 -4.22
C SER A 128 -5.13 -0.64 -5.51
N GLN A 129 -4.47 -1.18 -6.52
CA GLN A 129 -5.13 -1.61 -7.77
C GLN A 129 -5.76 -3.00 -7.63
N ALA A 130 -5.08 -3.94 -6.98
CA ALA A 130 -5.55 -5.30 -6.81
C ALA A 130 -6.86 -5.40 -6.01
N ILE A 131 -7.10 -4.48 -5.06
CA ILE A 131 -8.33 -4.51 -4.23
C ILE A 131 -9.57 -3.91 -4.91
N LEU A 132 -9.41 -3.12 -6.00
CA LEU A 132 -10.54 -2.44 -6.66
C LEU A 132 -11.64 -3.42 -7.13
N PRO A 133 -11.33 -4.53 -7.82
CA PRO A 133 -12.34 -5.50 -8.23
C PRO A 133 -13.08 -6.16 -7.05
N HIS A 134 -12.49 -6.10 -5.85
CA HIS A 134 -13.00 -6.71 -4.62
C HIS A 134 -13.72 -5.71 -3.69
N LYS A 135 -14.21 -4.59 -4.25
CA LYS A 135 -14.90 -3.51 -3.51
C LYS A 135 -14.05 -2.91 -2.39
N GLY A 136 -12.75 -2.85 -2.61
CA GLY A 136 -11.76 -2.22 -1.72
C GLY A 136 -11.15 -0.98 -2.39
N ILE A 137 -10.78 0.01 -1.59
CA ILE A 137 -10.06 1.21 -2.04
C ILE A 137 -9.15 1.72 -0.92
N ASN A 138 -7.94 2.13 -1.25
CA ASN A 138 -7.11 2.95 -0.35
C ASN A 138 -7.45 4.41 -0.55
N ILE A 139 -7.56 5.15 0.55
CA ILE A 139 -7.89 6.59 0.51
C ILE A 139 -6.84 7.40 1.27
N HIS A 140 -6.59 8.62 0.82
CA HIS A 140 -5.72 9.56 1.53
C HIS A 140 -6.50 10.26 2.65
N ALA A 141 -6.46 9.67 3.85
CA ALA A 141 -7.19 10.13 5.03
C ALA A 141 -6.45 9.80 6.33
N SER A 142 -6.70 10.57 7.39
CA SER A 142 -6.46 10.11 8.75
C SER A 142 -7.71 9.42 9.27
N ALA A 143 -7.56 8.23 9.87
CA ALA A 143 -8.65 7.42 10.37
C ALA A 143 -8.49 7.17 11.86
N ILE A 144 -9.51 7.48 12.65
CA ILE A 144 -9.57 7.18 14.09
C ILE A 144 -10.74 6.25 14.38
N SER A 145 -10.62 5.50 15.49
CA SER A 145 -11.72 4.75 16.10
C SER A 145 -12.22 5.50 17.33
N HIS A 146 -13.54 5.61 17.49
CA HIS A 146 -14.20 6.06 18.70
C HIS A 146 -15.48 5.26 18.91
N ASN A 147 -15.68 4.73 20.11
CA ASN A 147 -16.84 3.89 20.45
C ASN A 147 -17.09 2.76 19.42
N GLY A 148 -16.01 2.10 18.96
CA GLY A 148 -16.07 0.97 18.03
C GLY A 148 -16.40 1.31 16.58
N LYS A 149 -16.48 2.58 16.20
CA LYS A 149 -16.71 3.06 14.85
C LYS A 149 -15.50 3.86 14.34
N ALA A 150 -15.28 3.85 13.03
CA ALA A 150 -14.22 4.62 12.38
C ALA A 150 -14.72 5.98 11.88
N TYR A 151 -13.92 7.00 12.07
CA TYR A 151 -14.14 8.35 11.56
C TYR A 151 -12.95 8.74 10.68
N LEU A 152 -13.23 9.24 9.48
CA LEU A 152 -12.26 9.57 8.47
C LEU A 152 -12.14 11.09 8.31
N PHE A 153 -10.92 11.60 8.36
CA PHE A 153 -10.64 13.00 8.06
C PHE A 153 -10.00 13.06 6.68
N MET A 154 -10.75 13.53 5.69
CA MET A 154 -10.35 13.65 4.30
C MET A 154 -10.03 15.10 3.92
N GLY A 155 -9.16 15.30 2.95
CA GLY A 155 -8.80 16.61 2.43
C GLY A 155 -7.44 16.60 1.74
N LYS A 156 -7.08 17.71 1.09
CA LYS A 156 -5.78 17.88 0.43
C LYS A 156 -4.63 17.74 1.44
N SER A 157 -3.42 17.44 0.96
CA SER A 157 -2.23 17.47 1.80
C SER A 157 -2.07 18.83 2.47
N GLY A 158 -1.71 18.85 3.76
CA GLY A 158 -1.53 20.08 4.53
C GLY A 158 -2.80 20.71 5.11
N THR A 159 -4.00 20.13 4.91
CA THR A 159 -5.26 20.68 5.46
C THR A 159 -5.48 20.42 6.95
N GLY A 160 -4.54 19.71 7.61
CA GLY A 160 -4.62 19.46 9.05
C GLY A 160 -5.33 18.15 9.43
N LYS A 161 -5.49 17.17 8.53
CA LYS A 161 -6.08 15.86 8.83
C LYS A 161 -5.45 15.18 10.04
N SER A 162 -4.13 15.02 10.03
CA SER A 162 -3.39 14.39 11.14
C SER A 162 -3.45 15.24 12.41
N THR A 163 -3.47 16.58 12.29
CA THR A 163 -3.66 17.46 13.45
C THR A 163 -5.04 17.28 14.06
N HIS A 164 -6.08 17.17 13.24
CA HIS A 164 -7.44 16.93 13.71
C HIS A 164 -7.56 15.56 14.40
N ALA A 165 -6.97 14.52 13.81
CA ALA A 165 -6.90 13.20 14.44
C ALA A 165 -6.16 13.24 15.79
N ALA A 166 -5.03 13.97 15.87
CA ALA A 166 -4.30 14.15 17.12
C ALA A 166 -5.11 14.84 18.22
N LEU A 167 -5.91 15.87 17.88
CA LEU A 167 -6.81 16.53 18.83
C LEU A 167 -7.89 15.58 19.36
N TRP A 168 -8.43 14.69 18.51
CA TRP A 168 -9.37 13.68 18.99
C TRP A 168 -8.70 12.72 19.98
N LEU A 169 -7.51 12.24 19.64
CA LEU A 169 -6.73 11.33 20.52
C LEU A 169 -6.38 11.97 21.86
N GLU A 170 -6.20 13.30 21.90
CA GLU A 170 -5.85 14.04 23.11
C GLU A 170 -7.07 14.38 23.99
N HIS A 171 -8.21 14.71 23.36
CA HIS A 171 -9.34 15.34 24.08
C HIS A 171 -10.59 14.49 24.12
N ILE A 172 -10.67 13.38 23.41
CA ILE A 172 -11.84 12.52 23.38
C ILE A 172 -11.45 11.14 23.90
N GLU A 173 -12.04 10.74 25.00
CA GLU A 173 -11.83 9.42 25.59
C GLU A 173 -12.23 8.29 24.62
N ASP A 174 -11.69 7.11 24.80
CA ASP A 174 -11.95 5.92 23.97
C ASP A 174 -11.68 6.11 22.46
N THR A 175 -10.72 6.96 22.12
CA THR A 175 -10.23 7.12 20.76
C THR A 175 -8.93 6.37 20.50
N GLU A 176 -8.80 5.82 19.30
CA GLU A 176 -7.62 5.09 18.84
C GLU A 176 -7.31 5.45 17.40
N LEU A 177 -6.03 5.71 17.07
CA LEU A 177 -5.61 5.89 15.68
C LEU A 177 -5.65 4.54 14.95
N ILE A 178 -6.39 4.48 13.84
CA ILE A 178 -6.45 3.33 12.93
C ILE A 178 -5.32 3.44 11.90
N ASN A 179 -5.21 4.60 11.25
CA ASN A 179 -4.18 4.90 10.25
C ASN A 179 -4.08 6.41 10.01
N ASP A 180 -2.92 6.92 9.67
CA ASP A 180 -2.68 8.37 9.47
C ASP A 180 -2.25 8.70 8.03
N ASP A 181 -2.68 7.97 7.01
CA ASP A 181 -2.42 8.38 5.61
C ASP A 181 -3.17 7.55 4.58
N ASN A 182 -3.11 6.22 4.67
CA ASN A 182 -3.63 5.31 3.66
C ASN A 182 -4.51 4.19 4.27
N PRO A 183 -5.58 4.49 5.02
CA PRO A 183 -6.52 3.46 5.43
C PRO A 183 -7.17 2.81 4.20
N ALA A 184 -7.50 1.53 4.33
CA ALA A 184 -8.30 0.85 3.33
C ALA A 184 -9.78 0.89 3.71
N VAL A 185 -10.64 1.08 2.71
CA VAL A 185 -12.10 1.05 2.84
C VAL A 185 -12.61 -0.14 2.04
N ARG A 186 -13.49 -0.94 2.64
CA ARG A 186 -14.17 -2.05 1.94
C ARG A 186 -15.67 -1.99 2.18
N VAL A 187 -16.41 -2.43 1.17
CA VAL A 187 -17.87 -2.66 1.30
C VAL A 187 -18.12 -4.16 1.29
N ILE A 188 -18.56 -4.70 2.43
CA ILE A 188 -18.88 -6.11 2.63
C ILE A 188 -20.30 -6.18 3.16
N GLU A 189 -21.20 -6.92 2.48
CA GLU A 189 -22.60 -7.09 2.90
C GLU A 189 -23.27 -5.74 3.28
N GLU A 190 -23.14 -4.75 2.41
CA GLU A 190 -23.69 -3.39 2.59
C GLU A 190 -23.08 -2.59 3.75
N LYS A 191 -22.09 -3.13 4.46
CA LYS A 191 -21.36 -2.43 5.51
C LYS A 191 -20.06 -1.86 4.95
N THR A 192 -19.81 -0.60 5.25
CA THR A 192 -18.52 0.03 4.96
C THR A 192 -17.58 -0.16 6.14
N LEU A 193 -16.45 -0.80 5.90
CA LEU A 193 -15.45 -1.13 6.89
C LEU A 193 -14.15 -0.36 6.60
N ILE A 194 -13.51 0.14 7.66
CA ILE A 194 -12.26 0.90 7.61
C ILE A 194 -11.17 0.06 8.27
N TYR A 195 -10.06 -0.08 7.56
CA TYR A 195 -8.94 -0.91 7.98
C TYR A 195 -7.66 -0.09 8.12
N GLY A 196 -6.87 -0.43 9.13
CA GLY A 196 -5.47 -0.05 9.17
C GLY A 196 -4.66 -0.78 8.10
N THR A 197 -3.56 -0.16 7.68
CA THR A 197 -2.69 -0.68 6.62
C THR A 197 -1.21 -0.52 7.01
N PRO A 198 -0.28 -1.18 6.31
CA PRO A 198 1.16 -0.97 6.52
C PRO A 198 1.67 0.41 6.10
N TRP A 199 0.83 1.24 5.49
CA TRP A 199 1.21 2.56 4.98
C TRP A 199 0.59 3.65 5.83
N SER A 200 1.43 4.36 6.57
CA SER A 200 1.05 5.47 7.44
C SER A 200 1.89 6.70 7.08
N GLY A 201 1.38 7.88 7.41
CA GLY A 201 2.07 9.14 7.16
C GLY A 201 3.11 9.48 8.24
N LYS A 202 3.10 10.74 8.69
CA LYS A 202 4.06 11.23 9.69
C LYS A 202 3.92 10.53 11.05
N THR A 203 2.69 10.16 11.41
CA THR A 203 2.43 9.37 12.61
C THR A 203 2.49 7.89 12.25
N GLN A 204 3.54 7.21 12.70
CA GLN A 204 3.67 5.78 12.49
C GLN A 204 2.55 5.03 13.20
N CYS A 205 1.64 4.44 12.43
CA CYS A 205 0.51 3.66 12.94
C CYS A 205 0.27 2.47 12.02
N TYR A 206 0.83 1.33 12.40
CA TYR A 206 0.75 0.09 11.63
C TYR A 206 -0.06 -0.93 12.41
N LYS A 207 -1.39 -0.83 12.34
CA LYS A 207 -2.32 -1.68 13.08
C LYS A 207 -3.19 -2.49 12.12
N ASN A 208 -3.23 -3.80 12.32
CA ASN A 208 -4.14 -4.69 11.60
C ASN A 208 -5.50 -4.74 12.31
N ILE A 209 -6.22 -3.66 12.27
CA ILE A 209 -7.54 -3.50 12.90
C ILE A 209 -8.59 -3.05 11.89
N CYS A 210 -9.86 -3.37 12.19
CA CYS A 210 -11.02 -3.04 11.38
C CYS A 210 -12.12 -2.43 12.24
N ARG A 211 -12.80 -1.40 11.73
CA ARG A 211 -13.99 -0.81 12.36
C ARG A 211 -15.03 -0.45 11.30
N PRO A 212 -16.32 -0.56 11.62
CA PRO A 212 -17.37 -0.04 10.75
C PRO A 212 -17.31 1.48 10.67
N LEU A 213 -17.61 2.03 9.50
CA LEU A 213 -17.65 3.48 9.28
C LEU A 213 -18.70 4.15 10.17
N GLY A 214 -18.29 5.19 10.88
CA GLY A 214 -19.15 6.05 11.69
C GLY A 214 -19.41 7.42 11.06
N GLY A 215 -18.44 7.95 10.30
CA GLY A 215 -18.54 9.25 9.62
C GLY A 215 -17.30 9.60 8.80
N ILE A 216 -17.46 10.59 7.93
CA ILE A 216 -16.42 11.20 7.08
C ILE A 216 -16.48 12.70 7.26
#